data_68fbbdef297bcf6bde0d01fdfd4570ce
#
_entry.id   68fbbdef297bcf6bde0d01fdfd4570ce
#
_cell.length_a   1.000
_cell.length_b   1.000
_cell.length_c   1.000
_cell.angle_alpha   90.00
_cell.angle_beta   90.00
_cell.angle_gamma   90.00
#
_symmetry.space_group_name_H-M   'P 1'
#
loop_
_entity.id
_entity.type
_entity.pdbx_description
1 polymer ?
#
loop_
_entity_poly.entity_id
_entity_poly.type
_entity_poly.pdbx_seq_one_letter_code
_entity_poly.pdbx_strand_id
1 'polypeptide(L)'
;MTLLIFGLVIFAGIHMVPSIPTMRGTFVEKMGNSGYQGAYSLVALSGLGLIIYGMMQAPFISLWAPPEWGRPVCLVLMGGAVLLYTAAFLPSSIKHFTGHPMLWGTTLWAAAHLLANGDQASLLLFGGLGLFAVSKVFLIDARQTSTRPTVSRRQRTNG
;
A
#
# COMPACT_ATOMS: atom_id res chain seq x y z
N MET A 1 -21.50 -3.98 -0.36
CA MET A 1 -20.63 -2.78 -0.31
C MET A 1 -20.13 -2.43 1.08
N THR A 2 -20.99 -2.38 2.10
CA THR A 2 -20.62 -1.95 3.46
C THR A 2 -19.45 -2.75 4.04
N LEU A 3 -19.49 -4.10 3.94
CA LEU A 3 -18.40 -4.97 4.44
C LEU A 3 -17.06 -4.72 3.72
N LEU A 4 -17.10 -4.48 2.40
CA LEU A 4 -15.92 -4.14 1.63
C LEU A 4 -15.28 -2.82 2.12
N ILE A 5 -16.11 -1.80 2.32
CA ILE A 5 -15.65 -0.49 2.83
C ILE A 5 -15.07 -0.63 4.24
N PHE A 6 -15.77 -1.34 5.13
CA PHE A 6 -15.27 -1.60 6.49
C PHE A 6 -13.94 -2.35 6.47
N GLY A 7 -13.82 -3.39 5.64
CA GLY A 7 -12.58 -4.13 5.46
C GLY A 7 -11.43 -3.24 4.99
N LEU A 8 -11.68 -2.37 4.00
CA LEU A 8 -10.69 -1.42 3.48
C LEU A 8 -10.24 -0.42 4.55
N VAL A 9 -11.19 0.12 5.34
CA VAL A 9 -10.88 1.07 6.41
C VAL A 9 -10.03 0.41 7.50
N ILE A 10 -10.39 -0.80 7.94
CA ILE A 10 -9.63 -1.55 8.95
C ILE A 10 -8.23 -1.89 8.40
N PHE A 11 -8.16 -2.41 7.18
CA PHE A 11 -6.91 -2.82 6.56
C PHE A 11 -5.97 -1.62 6.34
N ALA A 12 -6.45 -0.54 5.75
CA ALA A 12 -5.65 0.66 5.55
C ALA A 12 -5.27 1.32 6.89
N GLY A 13 -6.21 1.39 7.84
CA GLY A 13 -6.00 1.97 9.15
C GLY A 13 -4.89 1.27 9.93
N ILE A 14 -4.92 -0.06 10.03
CA ILE A 14 -3.88 -0.80 10.75
C ILE A 14 -2.51 -0.63 10.07
N HIS A 15 -2.46 -0.57 8.74
CA HIS A 15 -1.23 -0.37 7.98
C HIS A 15 -0.67 1.06 8.12
N MET A 16 -1.46 2.02 8.61
CA MET A 16 -0.97 3.37 8.94
C MET A 16 -0.28 3.42 10.31
N VAL A 17 -0.64 2.55 11.25
CA VAL A 17 -0.07 2.55 12.63
C VAL A 17 1.47 2.49 12.65
N PRO A 18 2.16 1.61 11.90
CA PRO A 18 3.63 1.60 11.87
C PRO A 18 4.23 2.89 11.29
N SER A 19 3.44 3.60 10.51
CA SER A 19 3.85 4.89 9.93
C SER A 19 3.78 6.05 10.93
N ILE A 20 3.21 5.86 12.11
CA ILE A 20 3.10 6.89 13.18
C ILE A 20 3.92 6.40 14.38
N PRO A 21 5.18 6.89 14.57
CA PRO A 21 6.10 6.36 15.60
C PRO A 21 5.53 6.43 17.01
N THR A 22 4.81 7.51 17.34
CA THR A 22 4.17 7.69 18.65
C THR A 22 3.11 6.61 18.92
N MET A 23 2.24 6.33 17.95
CA MET A 23 1.21 5.28 18.10
C MET A 23 1.85 3.90 18.24
N ARG A 24 2.81 3.57 17.35
CA ARG A 24 3.54 2.31 17.45
C ARG A 24 4.25 2.16 18.81
N GLY A 25 4.93 3.22 19.27
CA GLY A 25 5.61 3.24 20.56
C GLY A 25 4.67 2.91 21.72
N THR A 26 3.54 3.61 21.82
CA THR A 26 2.54 3.39 22.86
C THR A 26 1.99 1.96 22.88
N PHE A 27 1.74 1.36 21.71
CA PHE A 27 1.27 -0.03 21.64
C PHE A 27 2.35 -1.03 22.06
N VAL A 28 3.60 -0.81 21.63
CA VAL A 28 4.74 -1.67 22.00
C VAL A 28 5.03 -1.57 23.49
N GLU A 29 4.94 -0.39 24.10
CA GLU A 29 5.10 -0.22 25.56
C GLU A 29 4.04 -0.96 26.35
N LYS A 30 2.79 -0.97 25.89
CA LYS A 30 1.66 -1.61 26.61
C LYS A 30 1.61 -3.12 26.45
N MET A 31 1.94 -3.66 25.27
CA MET A 31 1.72 -5.07 24.93
C MET A 31 3.02 -5.85 24.65
N GLY A 32 4.16 -5.15 24.68
CA GLY A 32 5.42 -5.73 24.19
C GLY A 32 5.46 -5.84 22.66
N ASN A 33 6.65 -6.10 22.11
CA ASN A 33 6.82 -6.18 20.66
C ASN A 33 6.06 -7.36 20.03
N SER A 34 6.07 -8.53 20.69
CA SER A 34 5.35 -9.73 20.20
C SER A 34 3.83 -9.56 20.28
N GLY A 35 3.33 -8.97 21.36
CA GLY A 35 1.89 -8.65 21.51
C GLY A 35 1.42 -7.67 20.45
N TYR A 36 2.18 -6.62 20.18
CA TYR A 36 1.90 -5.67 19.11
C TYR A 36 1.87 -6.34 17.73
N GLN A 37 2.85 -7.20 17.41
CA GLN A 37 2.89 -7.92 16.14
C GLN A 37 1.71 -8.85 15.97
N GLY A 38 1.35 -9.59 17.03
CA GLY A 38 0.18 -10.48 17.02
C GLY A 38 -1.13 -9.72 16.80
N ALA A 39 -1.36 -8.65 17.56
CA ALA A 39 -2.54 -7.81 17.42
C ALA A 39 -2.61 -7.14 16.04
N TYR A 40 -1.48 -6.61 15.56
CA TYR A 40 -1.37 -6.05 14.21
C TYR A 40 -1.77 -7.05 13.13
N SER A 41 -1.21 -8.28 13.19
CA SER A 41 -1.50 -9.32 12.21
C SER A 41 -2.95 -9.76 12.25
N LEU A 42 -3.53 -9.91 13.44
CA LEU A 42 -4.93 -10.29 13.61
C LEU A 42 -5.88 -9.25 12.99
N VAL A 43 -5.66 -7.97 13.28
CA VAL A 43 -6.47 -6.88 12.72
C VAL A 43 -6.28 -6.78 11.21
N ALA A 44 -5.06 -6.92 10.70
CA ALA A 44 -4.79 -6.90 9.26
C ALA A 44 -5.48 -8.06 8.54
N LEU A 45 -5.41 -9.28 9.09
CA LEU A 45 -6.09 -10.47 8.54
C LEU A 45 -7.61 -10.34 8.61
N SER A 46 -8.15 -9.79 9.69
CA SER A 46 -9.59 -9.52 9.81
C SER A 46 -10.05 -8.51 8.75
N GLY A 47 -9.29 -7.43 8.54
CA GLY A 47 -9.55 -6.46 7.48
C GLY A 47 -9.52 -7.09 6.09
N LEU A 48 -8.52 -7.93 5.82
CA LEU A 48 -8.41 -8.67 4.55
C LEU A 48 -9.57 -9.64 4.36
N GLY A 49 -9.95 -10.39 5.39
CA GLY A 49 -11.11 -11.30 5.36
C GLY A 49 -12.41 -10.56 5.04
N LEU A 50 -12.62 -9.39 5.64
CA LEU A 50 -13.78 -8.54 5.36
C LEU A 50 -13.76 -7.98 3.93
N ILE A 51 -12.58 -7.65 3.38
CA ILE A 51 -12.43 -7.23 1.98
C ILE A 51 -12.83 -8.37 1.06
N ILE A 52 -12.28 -9.57 1.25
CA ILE A 52 -12.57 -10.74 0.42
C ILE A 52 -14.06 -11.09 0.48
N TYR A 53 -14.61 -11.22 1.68
CA TYR A 53 -16.01 -11.55 1.85
C TYR A 53 -16.93 -10.42 1.32
N GLY A 54 -16.56 -9.17 1.58
CA GLY A 54 -17.29 -8.00 1.07
C GLY A 54 -17.29 -7.91 -0.45
N MET A 55 -16.18 -8.28 -1.10
CA MET A 55 -16.09 -8.36 -2.56
C MET A 55 -16.97 -9.47 -3.13
N MET A 56 -17.01 -10.66 -2.49
CA MET A 56 -17.86 -11.77 -2.89
C MET A 56 -19.36 -11.45 -2.79
N GLN A 57 -19.75 -10.61 -1.84
CA GLN A 57 -21.15 -10.20 -1.61
C GLN A 57 -21.53 -8.90 -2.32
N ALA A 58 -20.57 -8.26 -3.00
CA ALA A 58 -20.82 -6.98 -3.65
C ALA A 58 -21.73 -7.17 -4.87
N PRO A 59 -22.79 -6.35 -5.01
CA PRO A 59 -23.58 -6.36 -6.24
C PRO A 59 -22.72 -5.85 -7.40
N PHE A 60 -22.86 -6.44 -8.57
CA PHE A 60 -22.21 -5.96 -9.77
C PHE A 60 -22.92 -4.70 -10.28
N ILE A 61 -22.31 -3.55 -10.11
CA ILE A 61 -22.80 -2.26 -10.60
C ILE A 61 -21.77 -1.74 -11.60
N SER A 62 -22.09 -1.83 -12.89
CA SER A 62 -21.22 -1.33 -13.95
C SER A 62 -21.16 0.19 -13.94
N LEU A 63 -19.96 0.75 -13.93
CA LEU A 63 -19.68 2.18 -14.02
C LEU A 63 -19.15 2.58 -15.39
N TRP A 64 -18.33 1.71 -16.00
CA TRP A 64 -17.82 1.87 -17.37
C TRP A 64 -17.55 0.50 -18.00
N ALA A 65 -17.46 0.49 -19.34
CA ALA A 65 -16.99 -0.68 -20.06
C ALA A 65 -15.47 -0.62 -20.19
N PRO A 66 -14.72 -1.65 -19.73
CA PRO A 66 -13.27 -1.70 -19.94
C PRO A 66 -12.94 -1.62 -21.43
N PRO A 67 -11.94 -0.81 -21.83
CA PRO A 67 -11.56 -0.70 -23.25
C PRO A 67 -10.91 -2.00 -23.74
N GLU A 68 -11.07 -2.32 -25.01
CA GLU A 68 -10.50 -3.54 -25.62
C GLU A 68 -8.97 -3.65 -25.44
N TRP A 69 -8.27 -2.51 -25.53
CA TRP A 69 -6.83 -2.43 -25.27
C TRP A 69 -6.46 -2.56 -23.79
N GLY A 70 -7.44 -2.49 -22.88
CA GLY A 70 -7.20 -2.57 -21.43
C GLY A 70 -6.61 -3.91 -21.00
N ARG A 71 -7.03 -5.03 -21.60
CA ARG A 71 -6.51 -6.37 -21.28
C ARG A 71 -5.01 -6.55 -21.55
N PRO A 72 -4.48 -6.24 -22.75
CA PRO A 72 -3.04 -6.35 -23.00
C PRO A 72 -2.22 -5.39 -22.11
N VAL A 73 -2.70 -4.18 -21.86
CA VAL A 73 -2.04 -3.25 -20.95
C VAL A 73 -2.05 -3.77 -19.51
N CYS A 74 -3.17 -4.35 -19.07
CA CYS A 74 -3.26 -5.01 -17.76
C CYS A 74 -2.18 -6.07 -17.57
N LEU A 75 -1.94 -6.93 -18.56
CA LEU A 75 -0.89 -7.97 -18.49
C LEU A 75 0.51 -7.36 -18.32
N VAL A 76 0.82 -6.29 -19.03
CA VAL A 76 2.11 -5.58 -18.89
C VAL A 76 2.25 -4.98 -17.48
N LEU A 77 1.21 -4.30 -16.99
CA LEU A 77 1.21 -3.72 -15.65
C LEU A 77 1.33 -4.79 -14.55
N MET A 78 0.63 -5.92 -14.72
CA MET A 78 0.73 -7.06 -13.79
C MET A 78 2.14 -7.66 -13.78
N GLY A 79 2.79 -7.80 -14.96
CA GLY A 79 4.19 -8.21 -15.05
C GLY A 79 5.11 -7.26 -14.28
N GLY A 80 4.94 -5.96 -14.46
CA GLY A 80 5.65 -4.92 -13.69
C GLY A 80 5.38 -5.00 -12.18
N ALA A 81 4.14 -5.22 -11.78
CA ALA A 81 3.77 -5.39 -10.37
C ALA A 81 4.45 -6.62 -9.75
N VAL A 82 4.46 -7.77 -10.43
CA VAL A 82 5.13 -9.00 -9.97
C VAL A 82 6.63 -8.77 -9.83
N LEU A 83 7.28 -8.11 -10.79
CA LEU A 83 8.70 -7.76 -10.71
C LEU A 83 8.99 -6.88 -9.49
N LEU A 84 8.17 -5.87 -9.22
CA LEU A 84 8.34 -4.99 -8.08
C LEU A 84 8.09 -5.71 -6.74
N TYR A 85 7.09 -6.58 -6.66
CA TYR A 85 6.87 -7.41 -5.48
C TYR A 85 8.05 -8.35 -5.24
N THR A 86 8.54 -9.03 -6.28
CA THR A 86 9.72 -9.90 -6.18
C THR A 86 10.94 -9.11 -5.72
N ALA A 87 11.17 -7.94 -6.29
CA ALA A 87 12.27 -7.05 -5.90
C ALA A 87 12.16 -6.57 -4.44
N ALA A 88 10.96 -6.46 -3.88
CA ALA A 88 10.76 -6.08 -2.48
C ALA A 88 11.30 -7.14 -1.49
N PHE A 89 11.27 -8.42 -1.86
CA PHE A 89 11.69 -9.53 -1.01
C PHE A 89 13.12 -10.01 -1.28
N LEU A 90 13.63 -9.80 -2.50
CA LEU A 90 14.98 -10.22 -2.88
C LEU A 90 15.98 -9.06 -2.81
N PRO A 91 17.27 -9.34 -2.59
CA PRO A 91 18.33 -8.35 -2.79
C PRO A 91 18.35 -7.96 -4.28
N SER A 92 17.97 -6.73 -4.59
CA SER A 92 17.90 -6.27 -5.98
C SER A 92 18.29 -4.80 -6.12
N SER A 93 18.90 -4.46 -7.25
CA SER A 93 19.21 -3.07 -7.61
C SER A 93 17.96 -2.22 -7.78
N ILE A 94 16.79 -2.83 -7.99
CA ILE A 94 15.51 -2.13 -8.14
C ILE A 94 15.15 -1.33 -6.89
N LYS A 95 15.55 -1.81 -5.69
CA LYS A 95 15.35 -1.07 -4.43
C LYS A 95 16.06 0.28 -4.40
N HIS A 96 17.18 0.42 -5.09
CA HIS A 96 17.88 1.69 -5.22
C HIS A 96 17.15 2.66 -6.15
N PHE A 97 16.43 2.14 -7.13
CA PHE A 97 15.68 2.95 -8.09
C PHE A 97 14.34 3.46 -7.56
N THR A 98 13.58 2.59 -6.86
CA THR A 98 12.19 2.93 -6.50
C THR A 98 12.02 3.32 -5.04
N GLY A 99 12.99 3.01 -4.17
CA GLY A 99 12.87 3.22 -2.72
C GLY A 99 11.77 2.38 -2.05
N HIS A 100 10.61 2.25 -2.70
CA HIS A 100 9.40 1.58 -2.18
C HIS A 100 8.78 0.58 -3.17
N PRO A 101 9.51 -0.50 -3.56
CA PRO A 101 9.07 -1.40 -4.64
C PRO A 101 7.72 -2.08 -4.33
N MET A 102 7.45 -2.46 -3.08
CA MET A 102 6.18 -3.07 -2.69
C MET A 102 4.99 -2.10 -2.91
N LEU A 103 5.12 -0.84 -2.54
CA LEU A 103 4.04 0.15 -2.70
C LEU A 103 3.80 0.48 -4.17
N TRP A 104 4.86 0.61 -4.97
CA TRP A 104 4.74 0.80 -6.41
C TRP A 104 4.16 -0.44 -7.10
N GLY A 105 4.53 -1.66 -6.64
CA GLY A 105 3.91 -2.91 -7.07
C GLY A 105 2.40 -2.92 -6.82
N THR A 106 1.96 -2.50 -5.62
CA THR A 106 0.54 -2.36 -5.28
C THR A 106 -0.16 -1.33 -6.16
N THR A 107 0.50 -0.21 -6.47
CA THR A 107 -0.05 0.83 -7.36
C THR A 107 -0.25 0.30 -8.79
N LEU A 108 0.75 -0.39 -9.36
CA LEU A 108 0.63 -1.00 -10.69
C LEU A 108 -0.44 -2.09 -10.73
N TRP A 109 -0.48 -2.95 -9.70
CA TRP A 109 -1.49 -3.98 -9.55
C TRP A 109 -2.91 -3.39 -9.51
N ALA A 110 -3.11 -2.34 -8.72
CA ALA A 110 -4.39 -1.65 -8.63
C ALA A 110 -4.78 -0.99 -9.97
N ALA A 111 -3.86 -0.32 -10.63
CA ALA A 111 -4.09 0.28 -11.95
C ALA A 111 -4.45 -0.77 -13.01
N ALA A 112 -3.76 -1.92 -13.02
CA ALA A 112 -4.06 -3.03 -13.91
C ALA A 112 -5.49 -3.52 -13.74
N HIS A 113 -5.90 -3.72 -12.48
CA HIS A 113 -7.27 -4.17 -12.19
C HIS A 113 -8.33 -3.13 -12.54
N LEU A 114 -8.08 -1.84 -12.33
CA LEU A 114 -9.00 -0.77 -12.72
C LEU A 114 -9.19 -0.68 -14.24
N LEU A 115 -8.15 -0.98 -15.02
CA LEU A 115 -8.26 -1.06 -16.48
C LEU A 115 -9.06 -2.27 -16.96
N ALA A 116 -9.00 -3.37 -16.20
CA ALA A 116 -9.65 -4.63 -16.56
C ALA A 116 -11.09 -4.74 -16.04
N ASN A 117 -11.45 -3.97 -15.02
CA ASN A 117 -12.74 -4.03 -14.34
C ASN A 117 -13.41 -2.65 -14.33
N GLY A 118 -14.69 -2.60 -14.67
CA GLY A 118 -15.46 -1.35 -14.75
C GLY A 118 -16.62 -1.28 -13.77
N ASP A 119 -16.56 -2.02 -12.68
CA ASP A 119 -17.63 -2.09 -11.67
C ASP A 119 -17.27 -1.31 -10.39
N GLN A 120 -18.30 -0.96 -9.63
CA GLN A 120 -18.17 -0.14 -8.43
C GLN A 120 -17.34 -0.81 -7.32
N ALA A 121 -17.47 -2.12 -7.14
CA ALA A 121 -16.73 -2.85 -6.10
C ALA A 121 -15.24 -2.86 -6.42
N SER A 122 -14.89 -3.11 -7.68
CA SER A 122 -13.51 -3.02 -8.19
C SER A 122 -12.93 -1.62 -8.04
N LEU A 123 -13.72 -0.58 -8.35
CA LEU A 123 -13.26 0.80 -8.16
C LEU A 123 -12.95 1.09 -6.69
N LEU A 124 -13.81 0.69 -5.76
CA LEU A 124 -13.59 0.88 -4.33
C LEU A 124 -12.36 0.11 -3.84
N LEU A 125 -12.23 -1.16 -4.23
CA LEU A 125 -11.13 -2.02 -3.81
C LEU A 125 -9.79 -1.55 -4.37
N PHE A 126 -9.66 -1.53 -5.68
CA PHE A 126 -8.37 -1.23 -6.33
C PHE A 126 -8.06 0.26 -6.28
N GLY A 127 -9.05 1.13 -6.45
CA GLY A 127 -8.88 2.56 -6.26
C GLY A 127 -8.47 2.92 -4.84
N GLY A 128 -9.11 2.33 -3.83
CA GLY A 128 -8.79 2.52 -2.42
C GLY A 128 -7.38 2.05 -2.07
N LEU A 129 -7.00 0.82 -2.47
CA LEU A 129 -5.66 0.28 -2.20
C LEU A 129 -4.56 0.99 -3.00
N GLY A 130 -4.82 1.36 -4.26
CA GLY A 130 -3.89 2.12 -5.08
C GLY A 130 -3.62 3.51 -4.49
N LEU A 131 -4.69 4.23 -4.13
CA LEU A 131 -4.57 5.55 -3.48
C LEU A 131 -3.85 5.44 -2.13
N PHE A 132 -4.16 4.43 -1.33
CA PHE A 132 -3.45 4.15 -0.08
C PHE A 132 -1.96 3.90 -0.32
N ALA A 133 -1.58 3.08 -1.31
CA ALA A 133 -0.19 2.79 -1.62
C ALA A 133 0.59 4.04 -2.04
N VAL A 134 0.03 4.84 -2.95
CA VAL A 134 0.62 6.11 -3.41
C VAL A 134 0.77 7.10 -2.25
N SER A 135 -0.29 7.29 -1.45
CA SER A 135 -0.26 8.18 -0.29
C SER A 135 0.83 7.78 0.71
N LYS A 136 1.03 6.47 0.87
CA LYS A 136 2.05 5.94 1.78
C LYS A 136 3.48 6.18 1.29
N VAL A 137 3.73 6.13 -0.02
CA VAL A 137 5.02 6.51 -0.61
C VAL A 137 5.36 7.95 -0.22
N PHE A 138 4.46 8.90 -0.51
CA PHE A 138 4.68 10.31 -0.18
C PHE A 138 4.87 10.55 1.32
N LEU A 139 4.11 9.85 2.16
CA LEU A 139 4.22 9.97 3.61
C LEU A 139 5.58 9.51 4.14
N ILE A 140 6.13 8.42 3.59
CA ILE A 140 7.44 7.90 3.99
C ILE A 140 8.55 8.82 3.50
N ASP A 141 8.49 9.28 2.24
CA ASP A 141 9.48 10.17 1.66
C ASP A 141 9.55 11.52 2.38
N ALA A 142 8.39 12.11 2.70
CA ALA A 142 8.32 13.36 3.45
C ALA A 142 9.01 13.24 4.83
N ARG A 143 8.90 12.08 5.48
CA ARG A 143 9.56 11.83 6.77
C ARG A 143 11.06 11.68 6.65
N GLN A 144 11.52 10.93 5.65
CA GLN A 144 12.95 10.75 5.41
C GLN A 144 13.64 12.08 5.15
N THR A 145 12.97 12.98 4.45
CA THR A 145 13.48 14.35 4.19
C THR A 145 13.55 15.19 5.47
N SER A 146 12.56 15.06 6.36
CA SER A 146 12.52 15.81 7.63
C SER A 146 13.57 15.33 8.65
N THR A 147 13.99 14.07 8.55
CA THR A 147 14.91 13.44 9.52
C THR A 147 16.38 13.51 9.05
N ARG A 148 16.67 13.97 7.82
CA ARG A 148 18.05 14.20 7.37
C ARG A 148 18.63 15.38 8.15
N PRO A 149 19.69 15.19 8.99
CA PRO A 149 20.37 16.30 9.61
C PRO A 149 20.87 17.22 8.50
N THR A 150 20.59 18.51 8.59
CA THR A 150 21.31 19.53 7.81
C THR A 150 22.78 19.41 8.18
N VAL A 151 23.54 18.69 7.36
CA VAL A 151 25.01 18.64 7.50
C VAL A 151 25.47 20.08 7.34
N SER A 152 25.79 20.68 8.49
CA SER A 152 26.24 22.03 8.62
C SER A 152 27.44 22.25 7.68
N ARG A 153 27.28 23.18 6.76
CA ARG A 153 28.27 23.70 5.80
C ARG A 153 29.50 24.33 6.51
N ARG A 154 29.60 24.17 7.83
CA ARG A 154 30.60 24.86 8.68
C ARG A 154 31.99 24.20 8.74
N GLN A 155 32.20 23.04 8.12
CA GLN A 155 33.51 22.38 8.17
C GLN A 155 34.38 22.55 6.90
N ARG A 156 34.00 23.42 5.96
CA ARG A 156 34.82 23.67 4.74
C ARG A 156 35.63 24.99 4.74
N THR A 157 35.70 25.70 5.87
CA THR A 157 36.45 27.00 5.90
C THR A 157 37.69 27.00 6.79
N ASN A 158 38.12 25.85 7.32
CA ASN A 158 39.39 25.75 8.05
C ASN A 158 40.18 24.53 7.51
N GLY A 159 40.78 24.71 6.37
CA GLY A 159 41.78 23.83 5.79
C GLY A 159 42.56 24.58 4.72
#